data_bc64ff0400951aa956b4a5fcb75a9765
#
_entry.id   bc64ff0400951aa956b4a5fcb75a9765
#
_cell.length_a   1.000
_cell.length_b   1.000
_cell.length_c   1.000
_cell.angle_alpha   90.00
_cell.angle_beta   90.00
_cell.angle_gamma   90.00
#
_symmetry.space_group_name_H-M   'P 1'
#
loop_
_entity.id
_entity.type
_entity.pdbx_description
1 polymer ?
#
loop_
_entity_poly.entity_id
_entity_poly.type
_entity_poly.pdbx_seq_one_letter_code
_entity_poly.pdbx_strand_id
1 'polypeptide(L)'
;PLCDYVVLTASNEAQAQAYRAQISYRLKHQMLPEKTHYAVLPDPDGKRVGSGGATLNVLRYIREHAAGKQSPAAVPHGAVQGDGAAESRQLASAQPGEAACHAFDGKRILVIHSGGDSKRVPQYSACGKLFSPVPRILPNGRRSTLFDEFMIAMCGVAARMNAGMLVCSGDVLLLFNPLQIDFYGKGAAALSIKEPAEIGKNHGVYRRDREGNVGGFLHKKTVEQLHEMGAVDEHGHVDIDTGAVMMSVDLLNSLYSLIDTEEKFAACVNEQARLSFYADFLYPLASDSTLEQYYQETPEG
;
A
#
# COMPACT_ATOMS: atom_id res chain seq x y z
N PRO A 1 10.35 16.53 0.32
CA PRO A 1 10.46 15.27 1.07
C PRO A 1 10.20 14.08 0.16
N LEU A 2 10.91 12.97 0.41
CA LEU A 2 10.80 11.71 -0.30
C LEU A 2 10.16 10.67 0.63
N CYS A 3 9.65 9.56 0.06
CA CYS A 3 9.36 8.39 0.86
C CYS A 3 10.67 7.77 1.37
N ASP A 4 10.69 7.34 2.63
CA ASP A 4 11.82 6.59 3.20
C ASP A 4 11.83 5.17 2.63
N TYR A 5 10.63 4.59 2.45
CA TYR A 5 10.43 3.26 1.88
C TYR A 5 9.45 3.28 0.72
N VAL A 6 9.75 2.53 -0.33
CA VAL A 6 8.81 2.13 -1.38
C VAL A 6 8.85 0.61 -1.47
N VAL A 7 7.74 -0.04 -1.11
CA VAL A 7 7.64 -1.50 -1.03
C VAL A 7 6.57 -2.00 -1.99
N LEU A 8 6.95 -2.91 -2.87
CA LEU A 8 6.03 -3.61 -3.76
C LEU A 8 5.73 -4.99 -3.19
N THR A 9 4.48 -5.42 -3.24
CA THR A 9 4.13 -6.82 -2.99
C THR A 9 4.13 -7.61 -4.29
N ALA A 10 4.41 -8.90 -4.22
CA ALA A 10 4.41 -9.79 -5.37
C ALA A 10 3.78 -11.14 -4.98
N SER A 11 3.16 -11.83 -5.94
CA SER A 11 2.48 -13.12 -5.69
C SER A 11 3.45 -14.27 -5.40
N ASN A 12 4.69 -14.16 -5.87
CA ASN A 12 5.71 -15.19 -5.73
C ASN A 12 7.10 -14.63 -5.99
N GLU A 13 8.13 -15.44 -5.72
CA GLU A 13 9.53 -15.02 -5.87
C GLU A 13 9.92 -14.69 -7.30
N ALA A 14 9.40 -15.40 -8.31
CA ALA A 14 9.72 -15.11 -9.71
C ALA A 14 9.21 -13.71 -10.13
N GLN A 15 8.00 -13.35 -9.73
CA GLN A 15 7.46 -12.00 -9.94
C GLN A 15 8.26 -10.95 -9.15
N ALA A 16 8.64 -11.26 -7.91
CA ALA A 16 9.45 -10.37 -7.09
C ALA A 16 10.83 -10.11 -7.72
N GLN A 17 11.50 -11.13 -8.26
CA GLN A 17 12.77 -10.98 -8.98
C GLN A 17 12.62 -10.09 -10.22
N ALA A 18 11.56 -10.27 -11.01
CA ALA A 18 11.29 -9.42 -12.15
C ALA A 18 11.09 -7.96 -11.73
N TYR A 19 10.38 -7.70 -10.64
CA TYR A 19 10.17 -6.35 -10.12
C TYR A 19 11.46 -5.74 -9.58
N ARG A 20 12.27 -6.50 -8.83
CA ARG A 20 13.59 -6.04 -8.35
C ARG A 20 14.50 -5.66 -9.51
N ALA A 21 14.53 -6.45 -10.59
CA ALA A 21 15.29 -6.13 -11.78
C ALA A 21 14.83 -4.81 -12.44
N GLN A 22 13.52 -4.58 -12.52
CA GLN A 22 12.95 -3.34 -13.06
C GLN A 22 13.30 -2.11 -12.19
N ILE A 23 13.28 -2.24 -10.88
CA ILE A 23 13.66 -1.16 -9.96
C ILE A 23 15.17 -0.91 -10.02
N SER A 24 16.00 -1.97 -9.96
CA SER A 24 17.46 -1.87 -10.07
C SER A 24 17.89 -1.17 -11.35
N TYR A 25 17.25 -1.50 -12.48
CA TYR A 25 17.47 -0.84 -13.74
C TYR A 25 17.21 0.67 -13.65
N ARG A 26 16.08 1.07 -13.03
CA ARG A 26 15.71 2.49 -12.86
C ARG A 26 16.66 3.23 -11.92
N LEU A 27 17.09 2.60 -10.85
CA LEU A 27 18.09 3.17 -9.92
C LEU A 27 19.42 3.40 -10.65
N LYS A 28 19.92 2.39 -11.40
CA LYS A 28 21.15 2.50 -12.19
C LYS A 28 21.10 3.65 -13.20
N HIS A 29 19.92 3.98 -13.72
CA HIS A 29 19.72 5.05 -14.69
C HIS A 29 19.18 6.35 -14.09
N GLN A 30 19.28 6.53 -12.76
CA GLN A 30 18.86 7.72 -12.02
C GLN A 30 17.41 8.15 -12.28
N MET A 31 16.54 7.17 -12.54
CA MET A 31 15.09 7.39 -12.76
C MET A 31 14.28 7.36 -11.47
N LEU A 32 14.88 6.94 -10.38
CA LEU A 32 14.26 6.86 -9.05
C LEU A 32 15.16 7.53 -8.00
N PRO A 33 14.57 8.08 -6.92
CA PRO A 33 15.32 8.67 -5.82
C PRO A 33 16.26 7.65 -5.13
N GLU A 34 17.55 7.95 -5.07
CA GLU A 34 18.55 7.07 -4.47
C GLU A 34 18.46 6.97 -2.94
N LYS A 35 17.91 7.99 -2.28
CA LYS A 35 17.76 8.00 -0.80
C LYS A 35 16.57 7.20 -0.30
N THR A 36 15.71 6.72 -1.18
CA THR A 36 14.55 5.88 -0.84
C THR A 36 14.98 4.42 -0.80
N HIS A 37 14.57 3.71 0.24
CA HIS A 37 14.76 2.27 0.31
C HIS A 37 13.67 1.53 -0.47
N TYR A 38 14.07 0.76 -1.48
CA TYR A 38 13.17 -0.04 -2.29
C TYR A 38 13.23 -1.50 -1.89
N ALA A 39 12.06 -2.13 -1.77
CA ALA A 39 11.95 -3.56 -1.53
C ALA A 39 10.81 -4.18 -2.33
N VAL A 40 10.94 -5.46 -2.63
CA VAL A 40 9.88 -6.26 -3.25
C VAL A 40 9.68 -7.53 -2.43
N LEU A 41 8.51 -7.65 -1.84
CA LEU A 41 8.14 -8.74 -0.93
C LEU A 41 7.21 -9.72 -1.66
N PRO A 42 7.66 -10.95 -1.92
CA PRO A 42 6.76 -12.00 -2.38
C PRO A 42 5.84 -12.46 -1.26
N ASP A 43 4.70 -13.01 -1.62
CA ASP A 43 3.90 -13.79 -0.67
C ASP A 43 4.75 -14.96 -0.12
N PRO A 44 4.75 -15.19 1.20
CA PRO A 44 5.53 -16.26 1.82
C PRO A 44 5.25 -17.63 1.18
N ASP A 45 6.30 -18.35 0.85
CA ASP A 45 6.26 -19.67 0.18
C ASP A 45 5.50 -19.68 -1.16
N GLY A 46 5.28 -18.50 -1.77
CA GLY A 46 4.47 -18.34 -2.98
C GLY A 46 2.98 -18.65 -2.75
N LYS A 47 2.54 -18.70 -1.51
CA LYS A 47 1.15 -18.94 -1.12
C LYS A 47 0.44 -17.63 -0.88
N ARG A 48 -0.76 -17.49 -1.40
CA ARG A 48 -1.55 -16.28 -1.28
C ARG A 48 -1.97 -16.00 0.16
N VAL A 49 -1.50 -14.89 0.70
CA VAL A 49 -1.81 -14.46 2.07
C VAL A 49 -2.89 -13.37 2.14
N GLY A 50 -3.39 -12.94 0.98
CA GLY A 50 -4.31 -11.81 0.89
C GLY A 50 -3.60 -10.45 1.00
N SER A 51 -4.31 -9.38 0.64
CA SER A 51 -3.76 -8.02 0.68
C SER A 51 -3.46 -7.54 2.11
N GLY A 52 -4.25 -7.96 3.09
CA GLY A 52 -3.99 -7.72 4.51
C GLY A 52 -2.76 -8.46 5.00
N GLY A 53 -2.65 -9.76 4.70
CA GLY A 53 -1.46 -10.55 5.04
C GLY A 53 -0.18 -9.99 4.40
N ALA A 54 -0.26 -9.55 3.14
CA ALA A 54 0.86 -8.88 2.46
C ALA A 54 1.24 -7.57 3.15
N THR A 55 0.27 -6.77 3.62
CA THR A 55 0.52 -5.56 4.42
C THR A 55 1.23 -5.89 5.72
N LEU A 56 0.78 -6.92 6.46
CA LEU A 56 1.45 -7.36 7.69
C LEU A 56 2.89 -7.81 7.43
N ASN A 57 3.12 -8.52 6.31
CA ASN A 57 4.47 -8.92 5.90
C ASN A 57 5.36 -7.70 5.62
N VAL A 58 4.82 -6.63 5.04
CA VAL A 58 5.55 -5.35 4.87
C VAL A 58 5.92 -4.73 6.22
N LEU A 59 5.00 -4.70 7.18
CA LEU A 59 5.27 -4.16 8.53
C LEU A 59 6.41 -4.94 9.21
N ARG A 60 6.38 -6.27 9.14
CA ARG A 60 7.45 -7.13 9.66
C ARG A 60 8.78 -6.80 8.98
N TYR A 61 8.80 -6.73 7.66
CA TYR A 61 10.00 -6.39 6.90
C TYR A 61 10.63 -5.06 7.34
N ILE A 62 9.82 -4.00 7.47
CA ILE A 62 10.33 -2.68 7.88
C ILE A 62 10.92 -2.72 9.28
N ARG A 63 10.28 -3.43 10.22
CA ARG A 63 10.79 -3.64 11.59
C ARG A 63 12.14 -4.37 11.58
N GLU A 64 12.23 -5.44 10.82
CA GLU A 64 13.45 -6.23 10.70
C GLU A 64 14.59 -5.43 10.04
N HIS A 65 14.28 -4.67 9.01
CA HIS A 65 15.25 -3.79 8.35
C HIS A 65 15.73 -2.69 9.30
N ALA A 66 14.85 -2.06 10.08
CA ALA A 66 15.23 -1.07 11.10
C ALA A 66 16.11 -1.67 12.20
N ALA A 67 15.95 -2.96 12.50
CA ALA A 67 16.82 -3.73 13.41
C ALA A 67 18.15 -4.17 12.78
N GLY A 68 18.44 -3.75 11.53
CA GLY A 68 19.67 -4.08 10.81
C GLY A 68 19.70 -5.45 10.16
N LYS A 69 18.57 -6.16 10.08
CA LYS A 69 18.51 -7.44 9.38
C LYS A 69 18.58 -7.21 7.87
N GLN A 70 19.48 -7.92 7.21
CA GLN A 70 19.54 -7.96 5.75
C GLN A 70 18.45 -8.89 5.19
N SER A 71 17.88 -8.50 4.06
CA SER A 71 16.85 -9.30 3.38
C SER A 71 17.08 -9.32 1.87
N PRO A 72 16.88 -10.46 1.20
CA PRO A 72 16.93 -10.57 -0.25
C PRO A 72 15.81 -9.78 -0.95
N ALA A 73 14.79 -9.35 -0.21
CA ALA A 73 13.72 -8.49 -0.71
C ALA A 73 14.20 -7.07 -1.02
N ALA A 74 15.25 -6.59 -0.36
CA ALA A 74 15.84 -5.28 -0.61
C ALA A 74 16.40 -5.19 -2.05
N VAL A 75 16.15 -4.06 -2.71
CA VAL A 75 16.75 -3.78 -4.02
C VAL A 75 18.09 -3.07 -3.79
N PRO A 76 19.22 -3.68 -4.21
CA PRO A 76 20.51 -3.06 -4.01
C PRO A 76 20.62 -1.78 -4.82
N HIS A 77 21.06 -0.69 -4.20
CA HIS A 77 21.55 0.48 -4.91
C HIS A 77 22.86 0.09 -5.60
N GLY A 78 22.96 0.32 -6.90
CA GLY A 78 24.23 0.11 -7.60
C GLY A 78 25.31 0.91 -6.89
N ALA A 79 26.44 0.29 -6.61
CA ALA A 79 27.57 0.95 -5.94
C ALA A 79 28.06 2.12 -6.79
N VAL A 80 27.56 3.32 -6.52
CA VAL A 80 28.25 4.54 -6.83
C VAL A 80 29.28 4.68 -5.71
N GLN A 81 30.57 4.50 -6.07
CA GLN A 81 31.67 4.84 -5.20
C GLN A 81 31.60 6.35 -4.93
N GLY A 82 31.05 6.72 -3.81
CA GLY A 82 30.97 8.08 -3.31
C GLY A 82 30.77 8.02 -1.79
N ASP A 83 31.65 8.67 -1.07
CA ASP A 83 31.85 8.74 0.38
C ASP A 83 30.59 8.86 1.27
N GLY A 84 29.72 7.88 1.25
CA GLY A 84 28.53 7.79 2.10
C GLY A 84 28.76 7.06 3.44
N ALA A 85 30.00 6.88 3.87
CA ALA A 85 30.32 6.15 5.11
C ALA A 85 30.02 6.94 6.42
N ALA A 86 29.61 8.20 6.34
CA ALA A 86 29.42 9.05 7.52
C ALA A 86 27.98 9.05 8.06
N GLU A 87 26.95 8.90 7.22
CA GLU A 87 25.55 8.92 7.70
C GLU A 87 25.09 7.58 8.27
N SER A 88 25.71 6.46 7.86
CA SER A 88 25.42 5.13 8.43
C SER A 88 25.89 4.98 9.88
N ARG A 89 26.72 5.88 10.40
CA ARG A 89 27.27 5.81 11.76
C ARG A 89 26.39 6.45 12.82
N GLN A 90 25.42 7.29 12.48
CA GLN A 90 24.51 7.89 13.48
C GLN A 90 23.33 6.98 13.88
N LEU A 91 22.97 5.99 13.06
CA LEU A 91 21.97 4.96 13.44
C LEU A 91 22.56 3.81 14.27
N ALA A 92 23.89 3.73 14.40
CA ALA A 92 24.58 2.63 15.07
C ALA A 92 24.66 2.76 16.62
N SER A 93 24.06 3.78 17.23
CA SER A 93 24.09 4.00 18.68
C SER A 93 22.82 3.57 19.44
N ALA A 94 21.72 3.26 18.74
CA ALA A 94 20.53 2.68 19.36
C ALA A 94 20.72 1.16 19.52
N GLN A 95 20.36 0.61 20.65
CA GLN A 95 20.34 -0.86 20.82
C GLN A 95 19.35 -1.47 19.79
N PRO A 96 19.68 -2.62 19.19
CA PRO A 96 18.83 -3.22 18.14
C PRO A 96 17.35 -3.38 18.51
N GLY A 97 17.03 -3.55 19.79
CA GLY A 97 15.66 -3.64 20.29
C GLY A 97 14.90 -2.32 20.31
N GLU A 98 15.55 -1.20 20.61
CA GLU A 98 14.91 0.14 20.62
C GLU A 98 14.64 0.63 19.20
N ALA A 99 15.57 0.44 18.28
CA ALA A 99 15.37 0.81 16.87
C ALA A 99 14.18 0.06 16.24
N ALA A 100 13.94 -1.18 16.63
CA ALA A 100 12.78 -1.93 16.19
C ALA A 100 11.46 -1.38 16.76
N CYS A 101 11.40 -0.93 18.00
CA CYS A 101 10.19 -0.35 18.60
C CYS A 101 9.71 0.91 17.88
N HIS A 102 10.63 1.70 17.32
CA HIS A 102 10.38 2.98 16.65
C HIS A 102 10.54 2.91 15.12
N ALA A 103 10.40 1.72 14.53
CA ALA A 103 10.67 1.48 13.12
C ALA A 103 9.81 2.32 12.16
N PHE A 104 8.63 2.72 12.57
CA PHE A 104 7.70 3.52 11.77
C PHE A 104 7.76 5.03 12.08
N ASP A 105 8.41 5.42 13.21
CA ASP A 105 8.43 6.80 13.68
C ASP A 105 9.15 7.71 12.67
N GLY A 106 8.48 8.79 12.28
CA GLY A 106 9.00 9.73 11.30
C GLY A 106 9.19 9.18 9.89
N LYS A 107 8.80 7.93 9.61
CA LYS A 107 8.97 7.30 8.28
C LYS A 107 7.76 7.54 7.39
N ARG A 108 8.03 7.84 6.14
CA ARG A 108 7.07 7.91 5.03
C ARG A 108 7.19 6.67 4.18
N ILE A 109 6.19 5.84 4.21
CA ILE A 109 6.19 4.51 3.60
C ILE A 109 5.15 4.51 2.49
N LEU A 110 5.54 4.13 1.28
CA LEU A 110 4.64 3.85 0.17
C LEU A 110 4.63 2.34 -0.09
N VAL A 111 3.46 1.73 -0.02
CA VAL A 111 3.25 0.32 -0.35
C VAL A 111 2.38 0.23 -1.60
N ILE A 112 2.83 -0.54 -2.57
CA ILE A 112 2.08 -0.80 -3.80
C ILE A 112 1.71 -2.29 -3.82
N HIS A 113 0.43 -2.59 -3.64
CA HIS A 113 -0.11 -3.93 -3.78
C HIS A 113 -0.14 -4.32 -5.27
N SER A 114 0.89 -5.02 -5.70
CA SER A 114 1.09 -5.41 -7.11
C SER A 114 1.13 -6.92 -7.34
N GLY A 115 0.84 -7.70 -6.31
CA GLY A 115 0.57 -9.14 -6.43
C GLY A 115 -0.73 -9.40 -7.19
N GLY A 116 -0.87 -10.63 -7.69
CA GLY A 116 -2.07 -11.06 -8.39
C GLY A 116 -1.77 -11.75 -9.72
N ASP A 117 -2.71 -12.56 -10.20
CA ASP A 117 -2.52 -13.44 -11.37
C ASP A 117 -2.68 -12.74 -12.71
N SER A 118 -3.06 -11.47 -12.72
CA SER A 118 -3.36 -10.71 -13.96
C SER A 118 -4.27 -11.47 -14.95
N LYS A 119 -5.24 -12.26 -14.46
CA LYS A 119 -6.08 -13.17 -15.27
C LYS A 119 -6.76 -12.51 -16.47
N ARG A 120 -7.12 -11.22 -16.36
CA ARG A 120 -7.75 -10.45 -17.46
C ARG A 120 -6.75 -9.98 -18.53
N VAL A 121 -5.45 -10.07 -18.23
CA VAL A 121 -4.36 -9.63 -19.12
C VAL A 121 -3.25 -10.70 -19.05
N PRO A 122 -3.49 -11.90 -19.63
CA PRO A 122 -2.61 -13.09 -19.46
C PRO A 122 -1.15 -12.86 -19.84
N GLN A 123 -0.89 -11.99 -20.83
CA GLN A 123 0.46 -11.63 -21.25
C GLN A 123 1.30 -10.98 -20.14
N TYR A 124 0.67 -10.46 -19.09
CA TYR A 124 1.35 -9.88 -17.92
C TYR A 124 1.28 -10.76 -16.67
N SER A 125 0.77 -11.99 -16.76
CA SER A 125 0.65 -12.88 -15.61
C SER A 125 1.99 -13.18 -14.95
N ALA A 126 3.03 -13.39 -15.77
CA ALA A 126 4.37 -13.71 -15.25
C ALA A 126 5.10 -12.51 -14.65
N CYS A 127 4.96 -11.33 -15.27
CA CYS A 127 5.72 -10.12 -14.91
C CYS A 127 4.90 -9.11 -14.09
N GLY A 128 3.60 -9.38 -13.88
CA GLY A 128 2.67 -8.44 -13.25
C GLY A 128 2.33 -7.23 -14.14
N LYS A 129 1.23 -6.55 -13.83
CA LYS A 129 0.73 -5.41 -14.62
C LYS A 129 1.50 -4.11 -14.38
N LEU A 130 2.14 -3.98 -13.23
CA LEU A 130 2.72 -2.72 -12.76
C LEU A 130 3.80 -2.18 -13.71
N PHE A 131 4.55 -3.07 -14.38
CA PHE A 131 5.57 -2.67 -15.35
C PHE A 131 5.10 -2.79 -16.81
N SER A 132 3.78 -2.83 -17.04
CA SER A 132 3.20 -2.76 -18.37
C SER A 132 3.51 -1.41 -19.02
N PRO A 133 3.88 -1.37 -20.32
CA PRO A 133 4.11 -0.13 -21.03
C PRO A 133 2.80 0.66 -21.20
N VAL A 134 2.89 1.96 -21.06
CA VAL A 134 1.82 2.91 -21.34
C VAL A 134 2.20 3.77 -22.57
N PRO A 135 1.23 4.35 -23.30
CA PRO A 135 1.48 5.13 -24.53
C PRO A 135 2.03 6.52 -24.23
N ARG A 136 3.11 6.59 -23.46
CA ARG A 136 3.82 7.82 -23.10
C ARG A 136 5.33 7.63 -23.22
N ILE A 137 5.99 8.65 -23.71
CA ILE A 137 7.46 8.74 -23.74
C ILE A 137 7.93 9.63 -22.61
N LEU A 138 8.82 9.13 -21.79
CA LEU A 138 9.47 9.87 -20.72
C LEU A 138 10.48 10.89 -21.28
N PRO A 139 10.90 11.92 -20.51
CA PRO A 139 11.86 12.91 -20.96
C PRO A 139 13.21 12.32 -21.44
N ASN A 140 13.57 11.13 -20.96
CA ASN A 140 14.77 10.41 -21.38
C ASN A 140 14.60 9.59 -22.68
N GLY A 141 13.49 9.75 -23.40
CA GLY A 141 13.18 9.07 -24.66
C GLY A 141 12.65 7.64 -24.52
N ARG A 142 12.45 7.14 -23.31
CA ARG A 142 11.97 5.76 -23.07
C ARG A 142 10.46 5.71 -22.95
N ARG A 143 9.90 4.57 -23.28
CA ARG A 143 8.48 4.29 -22.99
C ARG A 143 8.27 4.21 -21.48
N SER A 144 7.24 4.88 -21.02
CA SER A 144 6.78 4.82 -19.64
C SER A 144 6.10 3.48 -19.36
N THR A 145 6.07 3.10 -18.10
CA THR A 145 5.27 1.98 -17.59
C THR A 145 4.26 2.47 -16.57
N LEU A 146 3.28 1.64 -16.22
CA LEU A 146 2.31 1.99 -15.17
C LEU A 146 3.03 2.36 -13.85
N PHE A 147 4.12 1.66 -13.51
CA PHE A 147 4.95 2.00 -12.34
C PHE A 147 5.55 3.42 -12.44
N ASP A 148 6.07 3.80 -13.60
CA ASP A 148 6.66 5.13 -13.79
C ASP A 148 5.59 6.23 -13.62
N GLU A 149 4.42 6.04 -14.23
CA GLU A 149 3.29 6.98 -14.08
C GLU A 149 2.81 7.05 -12.63
N PHE A 150 2.75 5.91 -11.95
CA PHE A 150 2.39 5.83 -10.55
C PHE A 150 3.37 6.62 -9.68
N MET A 151 4.67 6.42 -9.84
CA MET A 151 5.70 7.14 -9.09
C MET A 151 5.66 8.64 -9.36
N ILE A 152 5.37 9.06 -10.60
CA ILE A 152 5.18 10.47 -10.96
C ILE A 152 3.96 11.05 -10.25
N ALA A 153 2.81 10.34 -10.30
CA ALA A 153 1.58 10.80 -9.65
C ALA A 153 1.72 10.90 -8.12
N MET A 154 2.46 9.98 -7.51
CA MET A 154 2.66 9.92 -6.06
C MET A 154 3.82 10.79 -5.55
N CYS A 155 4.63 11.41 -6.40
CA CYS A 155 5.83 12.13 -5.99
C CYS A 155 5.55 13.30 -5.02
N GLY A 156 4.35 13.92 -5.10
CA GLY A 156 3.94 15.01 -4.21
C GLY A 156 3.33 14.55 -2.88
N VAL A 157 2.93 13.28 -2.76
CA VAL A 157 2.18 12.79 -1.60
C VAL A 157 3.05 12.75 -0.34
N ALA A 158 4.33 12.39 -0.47
CA ALA A 158 5.26 12.37 0.67
C ALA A 158 5.41 13.74 1.35
N ALA A 159 5.15 14.84 0.63
CA ALA A 159 5.13 16.19 1.20
C ALA A 159 3.89 16.47 2.05
N ARG A 160 2.85 15.65 1.90
CA ARG A 160 1.55 15.78 2.57
C ARG A 160 1.36 14.80 3.73
N MET A 161 2.44 14.09 4.10
CA MET A 161 2.48 13.15 5.21
C MET A 161 3.60 13.55 6.18
N ASN A 162 3.34 13.55 7.47
CA ASN A 162 4.42 13.65 8.48
C ASN A 162 5.14 12.31 8.62
N ALA A 163 4.39 11.27 8.84
CA ALA A 163 4.85 9.88 8.95
C ALA A 163 3.66 8.95 8.73
N GLY A 164 3.93 7.69 8.43
CA GLY A 164 2.92 6.66 8.24
C GLY A 164 3.10 5.91 6.94
N MET A 165 2.09 5.14 6.57
CA MET A 165 2.11 4.28 5.39
C MET A 165 0.94 4.61 4.46
N LEU A 166 1.24 4.94 3.21
CA LEU A 166 0.26 5.01 2.13
C LEU A 166 0.27 3.67 1.39
N VAL A 167 -0.85 2.97 1.43
CA VAL A 167 -1.08 1.74 0.69
C VAL A 167 -1.87 2.09 -0.57
N CYS A 168 -1.43 1.57 -1.72
CA CYS A 168 -2.08 1.80 -3.00
C CYS A 168 -2.24 0.50 -3.78
N SER A 169 -3.30 0.41 -4.58
CA SER A 169 -3.47 -0.67 -5.55
C SER A 169 -2.58 -0.42 -6.77
N GLY A 170 -1.80 -1.41 -7.18
CA GLY A 170 -0.85 -1.31 -8.31
C GLY A 170 -1.50 -1.38 -9.70
N ASP A 171 -2.81 -1.52 -9.79
CA ASP A 171 -3.57 -1.53 -11.05
C ASP A 171 -4.51 -0.33 -11.20
N VAL A 172 -4.41 0.65 -10.31
CA VAL A 172 -5.17 1.91 -10.35
C VAL A 172 -4.20 3.07 -10.50
N LEU A 173 -4.30 3.81 -11.60
CA LEU A 173 -3.57 5.05 -11.78
C LEU A 173 -4.40 6.23 -11.27
N LEU A 174 -3.91 6.87 -10.21
CA LEU A 174 -4.53 8.06 -9.64
C LEU A 174 -3.86 9.32 -10.18
N LEU A 175 -4.66 10.19 -10.79
CA LEU A 175 -4.23 11.52 -11.26
C LEU A 175 -4.98 12.58 -10.47
N PHE A 176 -4.31 13.22 -9.54
CA PHE A 176 -4.89 14.25 -8.68
C PHE A 176 -3.83 15.27 -8.26
N ASN A 177 -4.28 16.41 -7.77
CA ASN A 177 -3.38 17.41 -7.20
C ASN A 177 -3.09 17.06 -5.72
N PRO A 178 -1.87 16.58 -5.37
CA PRO A 178 -1.55 16.22 -3.99
C PRO A 178 -1.61 17.39 -3.01
N LEU A 179 -1.64 18.65 -3.47
CA LEU A 179 -1.81 19.82 -2.61
C LEU A 179 -3.23 19.96 -2.05
N GLN A 180 -4.19 19.19 -2.57
CA GLN A 180 -5.59 19.20 -2.10
C GLN A 180 -5.87 18.17 -1.02
N ILE A 181 -4.87 17.39 -0.63
CA ILE A 181 -5.00 16.35 0.40
C ILE A 181 -4.01 16.59 1.54
N ASP A 182 -4.42 16.21 2.75
CA ASP A 182 -3.59 16.18 3.95
C ASP A 182 -3.77 14.86 4.70
N PHE A 183 -2.66 14.25 5.08
CA PHE A 183 -2.61 13.02 5.86
C PHE A 183 -1.98 13.27 7.23
N TYR A 184 -2.59 14.12 8.04
CA TYR A 184 -2.08 14.48 9.37
C TYR A 184 -2.92 13.90 10.52
N GLY A 185 -3.94 13.10 10.21
CA GLY A 185 -4.83 12.49 11.19
C GLY A 185 -4.24 11.26 11.89
N LYS A 186 -4.99 10.76 12.87
CA LYS A 186 -4.79 9.45 13.49
C LYS A 186 -5.66 8.40 12.79
N GLY A 187 -5.24 7.13 12.90
CA GLY A 187 -5.98 6.03 12.29
C GLY A 187 -5.74 5.89 10.79
N ALA A 188 -6.80 5.82 10.00
CA ALA A 188 -6.72 5.69 8.55
C ALA A 188 -7.45 6.84 7.85
N ALA A 189 -6.96 7.22 6.68
CA ALA A 189 -7.61 8.17 5.77
C ALA A 189 -7.57 7.61 4.34
N ALA A 190 -8.74 7.49 3.72
CA ALA A 190 -8.86 6.97 2.36
C ALA A 190 -9.00 8.10 1.34
N LEU A 191 -8.41 7.93 0.16
CA LEU A 191 -8.73 8.77 -0.99
C LEU A 191 -9.97 8.22 -1.67
N SER A 192 -10.97 9.07 -1.87
CA SER A 192 -12.16 8.76 -2.66
C SER A 192 -12.27 9.68 -3.87
N ILE A 193 -13.02 9.24 -4.85
CA ILE A 193 -13.46 10.07 -5.98
C ILE A 193 -14.99 10.13 -5.98
N LYS A 194 -15.52 11.31 -6.23
CA LYS A 194 -16.95 11.52 -6.40
C LYS A 194 -17.38 11.12 -7.79
N GLU A 195 -18.30 10.16 -7.87
CA GLU A 195 -18.87 9.66 -9.12
C GLU A 195 -20.38 9.38 -8.97
N PRO A 196 -21.17 9.36 -10.05
CA PRO A 196 -22.56 8.96 -10.00
C PRO A 196 -22.75 7.58 -9.37
N ALA A 197 -23.85 7.39 -8.62
CA ALA A 197 -24.18 6.12 -7.96
C ALA A 197 -24.24 4.93 -8.94
N GLU A 198 -24.62 5.17 -10.20
CA GLU A 198 -24.60 4.18 -11.27
C GLU A 198 -23.20 3.59 -11.56
N ILE A 199 -22.14 4.38 -11.36
CA ILE A 199 -20.77 3.92 -11.44
C ILE A 199 -20.40 3.22 -10.14
N GLY A 200 -20.78 3.82 -8.99
CA GLY A 200 -20.49 3.32 -7.65
C GLY A 200 -20.94 1.89 -7.39
N LYS A 201 -22.05 1.45 -8.00
CA LYS A 201 -22.56 0.08 -7.83
C LYS A 201 -21.57 -1.04 -8.20
N ASN A 202 -20.54 -0.73 -8.98
CA ASN A 202 -19.53 -1.70 -9.42
C ASN A 202 -18.25 -1.67 -8.55
N HIS A 203 -18.18 -0.75 -7.59
CA HIS A 203 -16.98 -0.45 -6.80
C HIS A 203 -17.23 -0.57 -5.30
N GLY A 204 -16.17 -0.36 -4.52
CA GLY A 204 -16.28 -0.03 -3.11
C GLY A 204 -16.70 1.42 -2.95
N VAL A 205 -17.60 1.71 -2.03
CA VAL A 205 -18.13 3.04 -1.74
C VAL A 205 -17.98 3.33 -0.26
N TYR A 206 -17.44 4.48 0.08
CA TYR A 206 -17.39 4.98 1.45
C TYR A 206 -18.70 5.70 1.79
N ARG A 207 -19.33 5.30 2.89
CA ARG A 207 -20.44 6.03 3.48
C ARG A 207 -19.91 6.90 4.62
N ARG A 208 -20.28 8.17 4.64
CA ARG A 208 -19.89 9.09 5.72
C ARG A 208 -20.84 8.97 6.91
N ASP A 209 -20.30 9.12 8.10
CA ASP A 209 -21.09 9.34 9.30
C ASP A 209 -21.51 10.83 9.43
N ARG A 210 -22.18 11.17 10.53
CA ARG A 210 -22.66 12.53 10.78
C ARG A 210 -21.52 13.54 11.05
N GLU A 211 -20.35 13.05 11.43
CA GLU A 211 -19.17 13.84 11.73
C GLU A 211 -18.26 14.01 10.50
N GLY A 212 -18.60 13.34 9.39
CA GLY A 212 -17.84 13.38 8.13
C GLY A 212 -16.73 12.34 8.04
N ASN A 213 -16.62 11.45 9.02
CA ASN A 213 -15.70 10.30 8.98
C ASN A 213 -16.30 9.18 8.13
N VAL A 214 -15.50 8.13 7.89
CA VAL A 214 -15.99 6.91 7.24
C VAL A 214 -16.84 6.11 8.24
N GLY A 215 -18.16 6.14 8.04
CA GLY A 215 -19.13 5.38 8.82
C GLY A 215 -19.27 3.93 8.34
N GLY A 216 -18.99 3.67 7.06
CA GLY A 216 -19.06 2.32 6.52
C GLY A 216 -18.37 2.21 5.15
N PHE A 217 -18.00 0.97 4.81
CA PHE A 217 -17.47 0.61 3.50
C PHE A 217 -18.45 -0.37 2.83
N LEU A 218 -19.02 0.03 1.70
CA LEU A 218 -20.07 -0.69 0.98
C LEU A 218 -19.49 -1.28 -0.30
N HIS A 219 -19.48 -2.60 -0.43
CA HIS A 219 -18.90 -3.27 -1.60
C HIS A 219 -19.99 -3.73 -2.56
N LYS A 220 -19.98 -3.23 -3.80
CA LYS A 220 -20.86 -3.63 -4.92
C LYS A 220 -22.35 -3.68 -4.54
N LYS A 221 -22.85 -2.65 -3.88
CA LYS A 221 -24.28 -2.49 -3.56
C LYS A 221 -25.01 -1.92 -4.78
N THR A 222 -26.29 -2.27 -4.93
CA THR A 222 -27.14 -1.67 -5.98
C THR A 222 -27.34 -0.18 -5.72
N VAL A 223 -27.79 0.57 -6.72
CA VAL A 223 -28.05 2.02 -6.56
C VAL A 223 -29.10 2.26 -5.48
N GLU A 224 -30.15 1.43 -5.45
CA GLU A 224 -31.21 1.51 -4.44
C GLU A 224 -30.64 1.29 -3.03
N GLN A 225 -29.79 0.27 -2.87
CA GLN A 225 -29.13 0.00 -1.59
C GLN A 225 -28.21 1.15 -1.18
N LEU A 226 -27.45 1.74 -2.12
CA LEU A 226 -26.61 2.91 -1.82
C LEU A 226 -27.43 4.09 -1.31
N HIS A 227 -28.63 4.33 -1.89
CA HIS A 227 -29.57 5.34 -1.40
C HIS A 227 -30.12 5.01 -0.01
N GLU A 228 -30.61 3.80 0.19
CA GLU A 228 -31.18 3.34 1.47
C GLU A 228 -30.16 3.41 2.61
N MET A 229 -28.90 3.11 2.32
CA MET A 229 -27.80 3.16 3.28
C MET A 229 -27.22 4.56 3.48
N GLY A 230 -27.73 5.58 2.78
CA GLY A 230 -27.30 6.98 2.94
C GLY A 230 -25.89 7.26 2.40
N ALA A 231 -25.44 6.51 1.38
CA ALA A 231 -24.15 6.71 0.74
C ALA A 231 -24.20 7.71 -0.43
N VAL A 232 -25.42 8.01 -0.93
CA VAL A 232 -25.61 8.91 -2.08
C VAL A 232 -25.85 10.34 -1.57
N ASP A 233 -25.11 11.29 -2.10
CA ASP A 233 -25.28 12.71 -1.75
C ASP A 233 -26.46 13.38 -2.49
N GLU A 234 -26.71 14.64 -2.19
CA GLU A 234 -27.79 15.45 -2.78
C GLU A 234 -27.71 15.62 -4.30
N HIS A 235 -26.55 15.37 -4.88
CA HIS A 235 -26.29 15.44 -6.32
C HIS A 235 -26.32 14.06 -7.01
N GLY A 236 -26.66 13.01 -6.28
CA GLY A 236 -26.69 11.63 -6.81
C GLY A 236 -25.33 10.97 -6.94
N HIS A 237 -24.29 11.52 -6.26
CA HIS A 237 -22.94 10.99 -6.28
C HIS A 237 -22.60 10.20 -5.02
N VAL A 238 -21.61 9.35 -5.14
CA VAL A 238 -21.02 8.53 -4.08
C VAL A 238 -19.52 8.72 -4.00
N ASP A 239 -18.93 8.42 -2.85
CA ASP A 239 -17.47 8.42 -2.64
C ASP A 239 -16.91 7.03 -2.98
N ILE A 240 -16.42 6.87 -4.22
CA ILE A 240 -15.82 5.59 -4.67
C ILE A 240 -14.42 5.45 -4.10
N ASP A 241 -14.11 4.25 -3.60
CA ASP A 241 -12.77 3.87 -3.17
C ASP A 241 -11.79 3.86 -4.34
N THR A 242 -10.68 4.56 -4.19
CA THR A 242 -9.60 4.61 -5.17
C THR A 242 -8.51 3.57 -4.95
N GLY A 243 -8.60 2.78 -3.88
CA GLY A 243 -7.57 1.84 -3.48
C GLY A 243 -6.34 2.50 -2.83
N ALA A 244 -6.43 3.78 -2.47
CA ALA A 244 -5.36 4.50 -1.80
C ALA A 244 -5.76 4.86 -0.37
N VAL A 245 -5.06 4.30 0.62
CA VAL A 245 -5.34 4.48 2.04
C VAL A 245 -4.07 4.81 2.80
N MET A 246 -4.10 5.93 3.52
CA MET A 246 -3.07 6.33 4.47
C MET A 246 -3.37 5.74 5.85
N MET A 247 -2.34 5.18 6.49
CA MET A 247 -2.38 4.71 7.88
C MET A 247 -1.36 5.48 8.73
N SER A 248 -1.80 5.97 9.88
CA SER A 248 -0.92 6.65 10.85
C SER A 248 0.04 5.67 11.52
N VAL A 249 1.13 6.19 12.10
CA VAL A 249 2.11 5.38 12.86
C VAL A 249 1.45 4.60 14.00
N ASP A 250 0.51 5.21 14.73
CA ASP A 250 -0.21 4.54 15.82
C ASP A 250 -0.96 3.30 15.30
N LEU A 251 -1.63 3.42 14.15
CA LEU A 251 -2.32 2.29 13.52
C LEU A 251 -1.33 1.22 13.04
N LEU A 252 -0.18 1.61 12.46
CA LEU A 252 0.86 0.66 12.05
C LEU A 252 1.39 -0.13 13.25
N ASN A 253 1.63 0.52 14.39
CA ASN A 253 2.06 -0.15 15.61
C ASN A 253 0.97 -1.11 16.14
N SER A 254 -0.30 -0.71 16.08
CA SER A 254 -1.42 -1.57 16.46
C SER A 254 -1.52 -2.79 15.57
N LEU A 255 -1.42 -2.63 14.24
CA LEU A 255 -1.42 -3.75 13.30
C LEU A 255 -0.20 -4.66 13.50
N TYR A 256 0.98 -4.08 13.77
CA TYR A 256 2.17 -4.88 14.04
C TYR A 256 2.03 -5.73 15.31
N SER A 257 1.31 -5.29 16.32
CA SER A 257 1.08 -6.08 17.54
C SER A 257 0.32 -7.39 17.29
N LEU A 258 -0.36 -7.49 16.14
CA LEU A 258 -1.01 -8.73 15.69
C LEU A 258 -0.02 -9.80 15.19
N ILE A 259 1.22 -9.40 14.93
CA ILE A 259 2.27 -10.24 14.32
C ILE A 259 3.62 -10.13 15.02
N ASP A 260 3.66 -9.65 16.24
CA ASP A 260 4.90 -9.35 16.98
C ASP A 260 5.68 -10.60 17.44
N THR A 261 5.08 -11.78 17.33
CA THR A 261 5.75 -13.09 17.53
C THR A 261 5.64 -13.97 16.28
N GLU A 262 6.50 -14.98 16.16
CA GLU A 262 6.47 -15.93 15.02
C GLU A 262 5.14 -16.69 14.95
N GLU A 263 4.57 -17.06 16.10
CA GLU A 263 3.29 -17.77 16.18
C GLU A 263 2.15 -16.88 15.67
N LYS A 264 2.10 -15.62 16.10
CA LYS A 264 1.10 -14.65 15.67
C LYS A 264 1.26 -14.33 14.18
N PHE A 265 2.50 -14.16 13.70
CA PHE A 265 2.76 -13.95 12.29
C PHE A 265 2.27 -15.13 11.45
N ALA A 266 2.63 -16.33 11.83
CA ALA A 266 2.18 -17.55 11.12
C ALA A 266 0.65 -17.70 11.14
N ALA A 267 -0.03 -17.27 12.21
CA ALA A 267 -1.50 -17.31 12.30
C ALA A 267 -2.18 -16.30 11.38
N CYS A 268 -1.59 -15.12 11.17
CA CYS A 268 -2.19 -14.04 10.36
C CYS A 268 -1.75 -14.04 8.90
N VAL A 269 -0.51 -14.50 8.61
CA VAL A 269 0.09 -14.40 7.27
C VAL A 269 0.24 -15.79 6.67
N ASN A 270 -0.87 -16.33 6.20
CA ASN A 270 -0.92 -17.67 5.62
C ASN A 270 -2.06 -17.78 4.59
N GLU A 271 -2.11 -18.93 3.90
CA GLU A 271 -3.09 -19.20 2.85
C GLU A 271 -4.52 -19.43 3.38
N GLN A 272 -4.66 -19.89 4.61
CA GLN A 272 -5.97 -20.12 5.24
C GLN A 272 -6.61 -18.82 5.72
N ALA A 273 -5.84 -17.94 6.36
CA ALA A 273 -6.33 -16.66 6.86
C ALA A 273 -6.69 -15.70 5.72
N ARG A 274 -5.85 -15.59 4.69
CA ARG A 274 -6.07 -14.73 3.51
C ARG A 274 -6.64 -13.36 3.82
N LEU A 275 -6.08 -12.68 4.83
CA LEU A 275 -6.61 -11.41 5.29
C LEU A 275 -6.74 -10.40 4.14
N SER A 276 -7.90 -9.77 4.06
CA SER A 276 -8.18 -8.69 3.12
C SER A 276 -7.84 -7.35 3.76
N PHE A 277 -7.09 -6.52 3.07
CA PHE A 277 -6.81 -5.15 3.53
C PHE A 277 -8.10 -4.35 3.76
N TYR A 278 -9.07 -4.50 2.87
CA TYR A 278 -10.33 -3.76 2.95
C TYR A 278 -11.31 -4.36 3.95
N ALA A 279 -11.55 -5.66 3.88
CA ALA A 279 -12.54 -6.32 4.72
C ALA A 279 -12.07 -6.48 6.17
N ASP A 280 -10.79 -6.85 6.38
CA ASP A 280 -10.30 -7.18 7.71
C ASP A 280 -9.62 -6.01 8.42
N PHE A 281 -9.10 -5.02 7.69
CA PHE A 281 -8.45 -3.86 8.32
C PHE A 281 -9.31 -2.61 8.24
N LEU A 282 -9.83 -2.23 7.07
CA LEU A 282 -10.54 -0.96 6.92
C LEU A 282 -11.98 -1.03 7.41
N TYR A 283 -12.68 -2.14 7.18
CA TYR A 283 -14.05 -2.29 7.63
C TYR A 283 -14.21 -2.10 9.15
N PRO A 284 -13.38 -2.75 10.01
CA PRO A 284 -13.46 -2.55 11.46
C PRO A 284 -13.13 -1.13 11.94
N LEU A 285 -12.44 -0.32 11.11
CA LEU A 285 -12.10 1.07 11.43
C LEU A 285 -13.23 2.05 11.13
N ALA A 286 -14.25 1.64 10.38
CA ALA A 286 -15.41 2.47 10.12
C ALA A 286 -16.23 2.70 11.40
N SER A 287 -16.68 3.94 11.65
CA SER A 287 -17.28 4.35 12.93
C SER A 287 -18.58 3.61 13.29
N ASP A 288 -19.35 3.17 12.27
CA ASP A 288 -20.62 2.46 12.45
C ASP A 288 -20.48 0.93 12.27
N SER A 289 -19.26 0.41 12.16
CA SER A 289 -19.02 -1.02 12.01
C SER A 289 -19.32 -1.77 13.30
N THR A 290 -19.90 -2.96 13.17
CA THR A 290 -20.14 -3.88 14.29
C THR A 290 -19.55 -5.24 13.99
N LEU A 291 -19.19 -6.00 15.05
CA LEU A 291 -18.72 -7.38 14.91
C LEU A 291 -19.72 -8.27 14.18
N GLU A 292 -21.02 -8.08 14.46
CA GLU A 292 -22.08 -8.85 13.82
C GLU A 292 -22.11 -8.61 12.31
N GLN A 293 -22.07 -7.35 11.88
CA GLN A 293 -22.02 -6.98 10.46
C GLN A 293 -20.74 -7.46 9.81
N TYR A 294 -19.61 -7.37 10.50
CA TYR A 294 -18.32 -7.87 9.99
C TYR A 294 -18.40 -9.35 9.63
N TYR A 295 -18.95 -10.19 10.54
CA TYR A 295 -19.09 -11.62 10.27
C TYR A 295 -20.14 -11.96 9.21
N GLN A 296 -21.14 -11.10 9.00
CA GLN A 296 -22.15 -11.28 7.96
C GLN A 296 -21.64 -10.86 6.57
N GLU A 297 -20.80 -9.84 6.50
CA GLU A 297 -20.31 -9.26 5.24
C GLU A 297 -18.93 -9.75 4.84
N THR A 298 -18.23 -10.52 5.68
CA THR A 298 -16.92 -11.08 5.33
C THR A 298 -17.09 -11.94 4.08
N PRO A 299 -16.55 -11.56 2.92
CA PRO A 299 -16.69 -12.38 1.73
C PRO A 299 -15.95 -13.70 1.98
N GLU A 300 -16.63 -14.78 1.72
CA GLU A 300 -15.99 -16.07 1.63
C GLU A 300 -14.83 -15.96 0.63
N GLY A 301 -13.61 -16.16 1.12
CA GLY A 301 -12.36 -15.98 0.40
C GLY A 301 -12.16 -16.96 -0.76
#